data_9907259c6b53aa0cebba3c77f8d7abbf
#
_entry.id   9907259c6b53aa0cebba3c77f8d7abbf
#
_cell.length_a   1.000
_cell.length_b   1.000
_cell.length_c   1.000
_cell.angle_alpha   90.00
_cell.angle_beta   90.00
_cell.angle_gamma   90.00
#
_symmetry.space_group_name_H-M   'P 1'
#
loop_
_entity.id
_entity.type
_entity.pdbx_description
1 polymer ?
#
loop_
_entity_poly.entity_id
_entity_poly.type
_entity_poly.pdbx_seq_one_letter_code
_entity_poly.pdbx_strand_id
1 'polypeptide(L)'
;MGIYEELQARGLIAQVTNEPEIREMVNNGKATFYIGFDPTADSLHVGHFMALCLMKRLQMAGNRPVVLVGGGTGYIGDPSGRSDMRSMMTPETIQHNCDCFKKQMERFIDFGEGKAIMVNNADWLLKLNYIELLREVGACFSVNNMLRAECYKQRMEKGLSFLEFNYMIMQSYDFYYLFQHYGCNMQFGGDDQWSTMLGGTELIRRKLGKDAHAMTITLLMNSEGKKMGKTASGAVWLDPNKTSPYDFYQYWRNVGDADVLKCIRMLTFLPLEQIDEMDKWEGSQLNRAKEILAYELTALVHGEEEAKKAEDAAKALFGAGGDSANMPTTVLADADFENGGINILSLLVATGLCPSRGEARRLVQQGGIVVDEKKVESIDESIPQEKLAGDGIIIRKGKKVFHKAVTR
;
A
#
# COMPACT_ATOMS: atom_id res chain seq x y z
N MET A 1 -13.58 -21.95 13.01
CA MET A 1 -13.15 -20.61 13.48
C MET A 1 -13.89 -19.60 12.64
N GLY A 2 -14.53 -18.58 13.25
CA GLY A 2 -15.17 -17.50 12.51
C GLY A 2 -14.15 -16.50 11.98
N ILE A 3 -14.58 -15.62 11.06
CA ILE A 3 -13.66 -14.61 10.49
C ILE A 3 -13.18 -13.61 11.55
N TYR A 4 -14.00 -13.26 12.55
CA TYR A 4 -13.59 -12.37 13.63
C TYR A 4 -12.42 -12.95 14.43
N GLU A 5 -12.52 -14.21 14.82
CA GLU A 5 -11.46 -14.94 15.53
C GLU A 5 -10.21 -15.10 14.68
N GLU A 6 -10.36 -15.31 13.37
CA GLU A 6 -9.22 -15.32 12.44
C GLU A 6 -8.50 -13.98 12.40
N LEU A 7 -9.26 -12.87 12.26
CA LEU A 7 -8.69 -11.53 12.27
C LEU A 7 -7.95 -11.23 13.59
N GLN A 8 -8.50 -11.67 14.71
CA GLN A 8 -7.89 -11.54 16.03
C GLN A 8 -6.59 -12.36 16.14
N ALA A 9 -6.62 -13.62 15.71
CA ALA A 9 -5.45 -14.52 15.72
C ALA A 9 -4.33 -14.01 14.79
N ARG A 10 -4.68 -13.28 13.73
CA ARG A 10 -3.73 -12.63 12.83
C ARG A 10 -3.20 -11.30 13.35
N GLY A 11 -3.70 -10.81 14.49
CA GLY A 11 -3.30 -9.52 15.07
C GLY A 11 -3.78 -8.30 14.26
N LEU A 12 -4.87 -8.45 13.52
CA LEU A 12 -5.40 -7.41 12.64
C LEU A 12 -6.34 -6.44 13.33
N ILE A 13 -6.98 -6.82 14.44
CA ILE A 13 -7.96 -5.98 15.15
C ILE A 13 -7.22 -5.02 16.09
N ALA A 14 -7.50 -3.71 15.98
CA ALA A 14 -6.99 -2.70 16.90
C ALA A 14 -8.09 -2.18 17.84
N GLN A 15 -9.13 -1.54 17.31
CA GLN A 15 -10.25 -0.99 18.11
C GLN A 15 -11.59 -1.38 17.48
N VAL A 16 -12.60 -1.53 18.32
CA VAL A 16 -13.97 -1.88 17.91
C VAL A 16 -15.00 -1.09 18.73
N THR A 17 -16.13 -0.71 18.14
CA THR A 17 -17.21 0.01 18.83
C THR A 17 -18.04 -0.90 19.71
N ASN A 18 -18.37 -2.11 19.24
CA ASN A 18 -19.16 -3.11 19.95
C ASN A 18 -18.72 -4.52 19.51
N GLU A 19 -17.83 -5.12 20.29
CA GLU A 19 -17.24 -6.42 19.92
C GLU A 19 -18.28 -7.55 19.73
N PRO A 20 -19.24 -7.78 20.63
CA PRO A 20 -20.20 -8.87 20.47
C PRO A 20 -21.02 -8.76 19.18
N GLU A 21 -21.52 -7.56 18.87
CA GLU A 21 -22.35 -7.32 17.69
C GLU A 21 -21.53 -7.42 16.40
N ILE A 22 -20.33 -6.83 16.38
CA ILE A 22 -19.41 -6.91 15.23
C ILE A 22 -19.04 -8.37 14.96
N ARG A 23 -18.69 -9.12 16.00
CA ARG A 23 -18.34 -10.55 15.91
C ARG A 23 -19.48 -11.36 15.29
N GLU A 24 -20.70 -11.20 15.81
CA GLU A 24 -21.88 -11.89 15.28
C GLU A 24 -22.12 -11.50 13.82
N MET A 25 -22.03 -10.20 13.52
CA MET A 25 -22.30 -9.67 12.18
C MET A 25 -21.32 -10.22 11.13
N VAL A 26 -20.01 -10.10 11.36
CA VAL A 26 -19.01 -10.53 10.38
C VAL A 26 -18.89 -12.04 10.25
N ASN A 27 -19.07 -12.79 11.36
CA ASN A 27 -19.03 -14.25 11.34
C ASN A 27 -20.21 -14.89 10.60
N ASN A 28 -21.33 -14.19 10.51
CA ASN A 28 -22.55 -14.67 9.83
C ASN A 28 -22.75 -14.04 8.43
N GLY A 29 -21.75 -13.34 7.90
CA GLY A 29 -21.85 -12.73 6.56
C GLY A 29 -22.90 -11.62 6.46
N LYS A 30 -23.25 -10.97 7.58
CA LYS A 30 -24.29 -9.94 7.66
C LYS A 30 -23.75 -8.51 7.54
N ALA A 31 -22.44 -8.32 7.49
CA ALA A 31 -21.86 -7.00 7.33
C ALA A 31 -21.88 -6.57 5.86
N THR A 32 -22.52 -5.43 5.59
CA THR A 32 -22.21 -4.60 4.42
C THR A 32 -21.29 -3.50 4.93
N PHE A 33 -20.04 -3.53 4.53
CA PHE A 33 -19.01 -2.70 5.11
C PHE A 33 -18.26 -1.89 4.07
N TYR A 34 -17.71 -0.73 4.46
CA TYR A 34 -16.89 0.03 3.55
C TYR A 34 -15.50 0.34 4.09
N ILE A 35 -14.59 0.55 3.17
CA ILE A 35 -13.28 1.18 3.38
C ILE A 35 -13.12 2.27 2.33
N GLY A 36 -12.67 3.46 2.77
CA GLY A 36 -12.40 4.60 1.89
C GLY A 36 -10.95 4.63 1.41
N PHE A 37 -10.76 5.03 0.16
CA PHE A 37 -9.45 5.19 -0.48
C PHE A 37 -9.40 6.53 -1.21
N ASP A 38 -8.63 7.48 -0.69
CA ASP A 38 -8.40 8.76 -1.37
C ASP A 38 -7.44 8.55 -2.56
N PRO A 39 -7.83 8.99 -3.77
CA PRO A 39 -7.08 8.74 -5.00
C PRO A 39 -5.89 9.72 -5.14
N THR A 40 -4.94 9.65 -4.20
CA THR A 40 -3.79 10.57 -4.10
C THR A 40 -2.64 10.25 -5.05
N ALA A 41 -2.73 9.18 -5.81
CA ALA A 41 -1.81 8.74 -6.86
C ALA A 41 -2.57 7.85 -7.85
N ASP A 42 -1.97 7.62 -9.00
CA ASP A 42 -2.48 6.72 -10.05
C ASP A 42 -2.22 5.23 -9.80
N SER A 43 -1.79 4.88 -8.59
CA SER A 43 -1.62 3.49 -8.14
C SER A 43 -1.83 3.36 -6.63
N LEU A 44 -2.36 2.21 -6.23
CA LEU A 44 -2.29 1.71 -4.87
C LEU A 44 -0.85 1.30 -4.53
N HIS A 45 -0.51 1.28 -3.26
CA HIS A 45 0.80 0.87 -2.75
C HIS A 45 0.66 -0.04 -1.52
N VAL A 46 1.76 -0.58 -1.03
CA VAL A 46 1.79 -1.50 0.13
C VAL A 46 1.05 -0.93 1.36
N GLY A 47 0.99 0.39 1.54
CA GLY A 47 0.21 1.01 2.61
C GLY A 47 -1.31 0.76 2.53
N HIS A 48 -1.86 0.49 1.34
CA HIS A 48 -3.26 0.11 1.14
C HIS A 48 -3.48 -1.40 1.21
N PHE A 49 -2.40 -2.17 1.15
CA PHE A 49 -2.44 -3.62 0.98
C PHE A 49 -3.17 -4.34 2.11
N MET A 50 -2.95 -3.91 3.36
CA MET A 50 -3.67 -4.47 4.50
C MET A 50 -5.19 -4.30 4.41
N ALA A 51 -5.63 -3.11 3.98
CA ALA A 51 -7.06 -2.83 3.79
C ALA A 51 -7.65 -3.73 2.70
N LEU A 52 -6.92 -3.93 1.59
CA LEU A 52 -7.35 -4.84 0.52
C LEU A 52 -7.40 -6.30 0.98
N CYS A 53 -6.41 -6.77 1.72
CA CYS A 53 -6.40 -8.12 2.29
C CYS A 53 -7.57 -8.31 3.28
N LEU A 54 -7.87 -7.31 4.12
CA LEU A 54 -9.01 -7.34 5.02
C LEU A 54 -10.32 -7.44 4.24
N MET A 55 -10.52 -6.60 3.21
CA MET A 55 -11.73 -6.65 2.38
C MET A 55 -11.92 -8.02 1.74
N LYS A 56 -10.84 -8.58 1.18
CA LYS A 56 -10.85 -9.91 0.58
C LYS A 56 -11.24 -11.00 1.60
N ARG A 57 -10.67 -10.99 2.80
CA ARG A 57 -10.99 -11.95 3.87
C ARG A 57 -12.45 -11.88 4.28
N LEU A 58 -12.95 -10.67 4.52
CA LEU A 58 -14.34 -10.45 4.91
C LEU A 58 -15.31 -10.83 3.78
N GLN A 59 -14.96 -10.58 2.52
CA GLN A 59 -15.74 -11.01 1.37
C GLN A 59 -15.78 -12.56 1.26
N MET A 60 -14.64 -13.23 1.44
CA MET A 60 -14.56 -14.70 1.46
C MET A 60 -15.42 -15.31 2.58
N ALA A 61 -15.61 -14.59 3.69
CA ALA A 61 -16.47 -14.97 4.79
C ALA A 61 -17.96 -14.60 4.56
N GLY A 62 -18.34 -14.17 3.35
CA GLY A 62 -19.71 -13.87 2.97
C GLY A 62 -20.18 -12.44 3.24
N ASN A 63 -19.30 -11.56 3.75
CA ASN A 63 -19.64 -10.16 3.95
C ASN A 63 -19.54 -9.38 2.64
N ARG A 64 -20.27 -8.27 2.53
CA ARG A 64 -20.36 -7.46 1.31
C ARG A 64 -19.51 -6.21 1.39
N PRO A 65 -18.40 -6.11 0.61
CA PRO A 65 -17.60 -4.90 0.55
C PRO A 65 -18.28 -3.78 -0.26
N VAL A 66 -18.15 -2.57 0.24
CA VAL A 66 -18.38 -1.32 -0.49
C VAL A 66 -17.03 -0.60 -0.56
N VAL A 67 -16.45 -0.54 -1.73
CA VAL A 67 -15.21 0.21 -1.95
C VAL A 67 -15.59 1.67 -2.19
N LEU A 68 -15.21 2.55 -1.29
CA LEU A 68 -15.43 3.98 -1.44
C LEU A 68 -14.17 4.64 -2.01
N VAL A 69 -14.27 5.18 -3.21
CA VAL A 69 -13.20 6.02 -3.76
C VAL A 69 -13.48 7.47 -3.44
N GLY A 70 -12.50 8.14 -2.84
CA GLY A 70 -12.61 9.51 -2.35
C GLY A 70 -12.47 10.57 -3.45
N GLY A 71 -13.28 10.51 -4.52
CA GLY A 71 -13.25 11.52 -5.56
C GLY A 71 -13.64 12.91 -5.06
N GLY A 72 -14.57 13.01 -4.10
CA GLY A 72 -14.95 14.27 -3.43
C GLY A 72 -13.97 14.66 -2.33
N THR A 73 -13.61 13.72 -1.44
CA THR A 73 -12.64 13.97 -0.36
C THR A 73 -11.23 14.23 -0.88
N GLY A 74 -10.88 13.75 -2.07
CA GLY A 74 -9.61 14.02 -2.74
C GLY A 74 -9.36 15.50 -3.05
N TYR A 75 -10.42 16.31 -3.16
CA TYR A 75 -10.29 17.79 -3.28
C TYR A 75 -9.79 18.44 -2.00
N ILE A 76 -9.99 17.79 -0.86
CA ILE A 76 -9.67 18.33 0.48
C ILE A 76 -8.36 17.74 0.98
N GLY A 77 -8.26 16.41 1.00
CA GLY A 77 -7.14 15.64 1.51
C GLY A 77 -7.24 15.32 3.01
N ASP A 78 -7.11 14.04 3.34
CA ASP A 78 -7.13 13.52 4.70
C ASP A 78 -5.95 14.07 5.54
N PRO A 79 -6.21 14.76 6.67
CA PRO A 79 -5.18 15.25 7.57
C PRO A 79 -4.59 14.17 8.50
N SER A 80 -5.24 13.00 8.62
CA SER A 80 -4.89 11.97 9.60
C SER A 80 -3.47 11.44 9.39
N GLY A 81 -2.69 11.33 10.47
CA GLY A 81 -1.34 10.78 10.46
C GLY A 81 -0.32 11.59 9.64
N ARG A 82 -0.57 12.89 9.42
CA ARG A 82 0.31 13.80 8.65
C ARG A 82 0.67 15.04 9.45
N SER A 83 1.83 15.57 9.12
CA SER A 83 2.31 16.86 9.65
C SER A 83 2.05 18.04 8.71
N ASP A 84 1.82 17.79 7.42
CA ASP A 84 1.71 18.81 6.38
C ASP A 84 0.44 18.63 5.54
N MET A 85 -0.11 19.75 5.03
CA MET A 85 -1.27 19.74 4.14
C MET A 85 -0.95 19.02 2.82
N ARG A 86 -1.92 18.30 2.25
CA ARG A 86 -1.79 17.68 0.93
C ARG A 86 -1.79 18.75 -0.17
N SER A 87 -1.06 18.49 -1.25
CA SER A 87 -1.20 19.29 -2.49
C SER A 87 -2.57 19.05 -3.11
N MET A 88 -3.22 20.13 -3.58
CA MET A 88 -4.49 20.03 -4.28
C MET A 88 -4.29 19.42 -5.67
N MET A 89 -5.13 18.46 -6.01
CA MET A 89 -5.15 17.82 -7.32
C MET A 89 -6.28 18.40 -8.19
N THR A 90 -6.10 18.32 -9.52
CA THR A 90 -7.18 18.71 -10.46
C THR A 90 -8.26 17.63 -10.51
N PRO A 91 -9.51 17.97 -10.90
CA PRO A 91 -10.58 17.00 -11.09
C PRO A 91 -10.21 15.86 -12.04
N GLU A 92 -9.50 16.17 -13.12
CA GLU A 92 -9.07 15.21 -14.14
C GLU A 92 -8.05 14.20 -13.54
N THR A 93 -7.12 14.70 -12.74
CA THR A 93 -6.15 13.84 -12.03
C THR A 93 -6.86 12.92 -11.04
N ILE A 94 -7.83 13.44 -10.28
CA ILE A 94 -8.62 12.65 -9.32
C ILE A 94 -9.37 11.54 -10.07
N GLN A 95 -10.06 11.87 -11.17
CA GLN A 95 -10.81 10.88 -11.96
C GLN A 95 -9.90 9.80 -12.53
N HIS A 96 -8.75 10.20 -13.11
CA HIS A 96 -7.76 9.26 -13.62
C HIS A 96 -7.29 8.28 -12.53
N ASN A 97 -6.98 8.80 -11.36
CA ASN A 97 -6.52 7.98 -10.23
C ASN A 97 -7.62 7.02 -9.74
N CYS A 98 -8.89 7.47 -9.72
CA CYS A 98 -10.03 6.61 -9.40
C CYS A 98 -10.14 5.42 -10.36
N ASP A 99 -9.98 5.67 -11.67
CA ASP A 99 -10.05 4.63 -12.70
C ASP A 99 -8.89 3.62 -12.58
N CYS A 100 -7.70 4.11 -12.22
CA CYS A 100 -6.54 3.26 -11.94
C CYS A 100 -6.77 2.37 -10.71
N PHE A 101 -7.33 2.92 -9.62
CA PHE A 101 -7.63 2.15 -8.41
C PHE A 101 -8.62 1.03 -8.69
N LYS A 102 -9.66 1.29 -9.47
CA LYS A 102 -10.66 0.29 -9.83
C LYS A 102 -10.02 -0.95 -10.45
N LYS A 103 -9.21 -0.76 -11.47
CA LYS A 103 -8.51 -1.87 -12.18
C LYS A 103 -7.61 -2.69 -11.26
N GLN A 104 -6.95 -2.04 -10.29
CA GLN A 104 -6.08 -2.74 -9.34
C GLN A 104 -6.88 -3.50 -8.30
N MET A 105 -7.99 -2.94 -7.81
CA MET A 105 -8.85 -3.55 -6.80
C MET A 105 -9.59 -4.79 -7.30
N GLU A 106 -9.91 -4.86 -8.59
CA GLU A 106 -10.54 -6.03 -9.23
C GLU A 106 -9.72 -7.32 -9.09
N ARG A 107 -8.44 -7.23 -8.78
CA ARG A 107 -7.58 -8.39 -8.48
C ARG A 107 -7.78 -8.95 -7.06
N PHE A 108 -8.27 -8.13 -6.14
CA PHE A 108 -8.46 -8.50 -4.75
C PHE A 108 -9.93 -8.77 -4.42
N ILE A 109 -10.82 -7.96 -4.99
CA ILE A 109 -12.22 -7.88 -4.64
C ILE A 109 -13.04 -8.37 -5.83
N ASP A 110 -14.00 -9.26 -5.57
CA ASP A 110 -14.94 -9.74 -6.56
C ASP A 110 -16.13 -8.77 -6.66
N PHE A 111 -16.22 -8.06 -7.78
CA PHE A 111 -17.29 -7.10 -8.09
C PHE A 111 -18.43 -7.72 -8.91
N GLY A 112 -18.55 -9.04 -8.94
CA GLY A 112 -19.67 -9.74 -9.58
C GLY A 112 -21.03 -9.32 -9.01
N GLU A 113 -22.11 -9.73 -9.70
CA GLU A 113 -23.48 -9.41 -9.29
C GLU A 113 -23.76 -9.84 -7.84
N GLY A 114 -24.29 -8.91 -7.04
CA GLY A 114 -24.62 -9.16 -5.63
C GLY A 114 -23.43 -9.22 -4.68
N LYS A 115 -22.19 -9.08 -5.17
CA LYS A 115 -20.96 -9.17 -4.36
C LYS A 115 -20.50 -7.78 -3.89
N ALA A 116 -19.33 -7.33 -4.29
CA ALA A 116 -18.85 -5.99 -3.94
C ALA A 116 -19.39 -4.92 -4.89
N ILE A 117 -19.44 -3.67 -4.40
CA ILE A 117 -19.68 -2.50 -5.23
C ILE A 117 -18.56 -1.47 -5.02
N MET A 118 -18.31 -0.68 -6.05
CA MET A 118 -17.45 0.49 -5.96
C MET A 118 -18.29 1.75 -6.14
N VAL A 119 -18.11 2.71 -5.26
CA VAL A 119 -18.81 3.99 -5.27
C VAL A 119 -17.81 5.14 -5.15
N ASN A 120 -18.17 6.32 -5.67
CA ASN A 120 -17.36 7.52 -5.61
C ASN A 120 -18.10 8.58 -4.79
N ASN A 121 -17.51 9.08 -3.70
CA ASN A 121 -18.16 10.08 -2.87
C ASN A 121 -18.33 11.45 -3.55
N ALA A 122 -17.68 11.69 -4.69
CA ALA A 122 -17.97 12.86 -5.53
C ALA A 122 -19.43 12.91 -5.98
N ASP A 123 -20.10 11.75 -6.13
CA ASP A 123 -21.47 11.65 -6.60
C ASP A 123 -22.48 12.32 -5.66
N TRP A 124 -22.16 12.40 -4.38
CA TRP A 124 -23.01 13.06 -3.37
C TRP A 124 -22.35 14.29 -2.74
N LEU A 125 -21.04 14.27 -2.40
CA LEU A 125 -20.39 15.39 -1.73
C LEU A 125 -20.37 16.66 -2.58
N LEU A 126 -20.13 16.55 -3.90
CA LEU A 126 -20.09 17.72 -4.79
C LEU A 126 -21.47 18.33 -5.06
N LYS A 127 -22.54 17.64 -4.69
CA LYS A 127 -23.93 18.12 -4.85
C LYS A 127 -24.52 18.71 -3.58
N LEU A 128 -23.78 18.64 -2.45
CA LEU A 128 -24.28 19.13 -1.18
C LEU A 128 -24.39 20.66 -1.17
N ASN A 129 -25.52 21.16 -0.70
CA ASN A 129 -25.65 22.57 -0.37
C ASN A 129 -24.97 22.85 0.95
N TYR A 130 -24.05 23.84 0.96
CA TYR A 130 -23.23 24.14 2.13
C TYR A 130 -24.06 24.54 3.36
N ILE A 131 -25.09 25.35 3.19
CA ILE A 131 -25.95 25.82 4.29
C ILE A 131 -26.78 24.65 4.85
N GLU A 132 -27.32 23.80 3.99
CA GLU A 132 -28.05 22.61 4.42
C GLU A 132 -27.14 21.63 5.16
N LEU A 133 -25.91 21.40 4.67
CA LEU A 133 -24.92 20.57 5.33
C LEU A 133 -24.60 21.09 6.74
N LEU A 134 -24.36 22.39 6.90
CA LEU A 134 -24.10 23.00 8.21
C LEU A 134 -25.29 22.85 9.16
N ARG A 135 -26.49 23.05 8.66
CA ARG A 135 -27.71 22.98 9.48
C ARG A 135 -28.02 21.54 9.91
N GLU A 136 -27.97 20.60 8.97
CA GLU A 136 -28.45 19.23 9.20
C GLU A 136 -27.36 18.31 9.77
N VAL A 137 -26.12 18.48 9.35
CA VAL A 137 -24.99 17.63 9.74
C VAL A 137 -24.08 18.36 10.73
N GLY A 138 -23.68 19.60 10.43
CA GLY A 138 -22.79 20.39 11.27
C GLY A 138 -23.31 20.54 12.70
N ALA A 139 -24.63 20.68 12.89
CA ALA A 139 -25.28 20.73 14.21
C ALA A 139 -25.03 19.42 15.05
N CYS A 140 -24.67 18.32 14.45
CA CYS A 140 -24.35 17.07 15.14
C CYS A 140 -22.90 17.01 15.65
N PHE A 141 -22.05 17.96 15.28
CA PHE A 141 -20.64 17.99 15.65
C PHE A 141 -20.30 19.10 16.62
N SER A 142 -19.52 18.78 17.65
CA SER A 142 -18.96 19.76 18.58
C SER A 142 -17.53 20.08 18.17
N VAL A 143 -17.25 21.35 17.85
CA VAL A 143 -15.90 21.83 17.53
C VAL A 143 -14.90 21.46 18.63
N ASN A 144 -15.30 21.62 19.91
CA ASN A 144 -14.42 21.26 21.04
C ASN A 144 -14.06 19.77 21.07
N ASN A 145 -14.99 18.90 20.69
CA ASN A 145 -14.71 17.45 20.62
C ASN A 145 -13.86 17.12 19.39
N MET A 146 -14.14 17.75 18.25
CA MET A 146 -13.34 17.57 17.03
C MET A 146 -11.88 17.98 17.25
N LEU A 147 -11.64 19.14 17.88
CA LEU A 147 -10.27 19.62 18.17
C LEU A 147 -9.48 18.70 19.13
N ARG A 148 -10.16 17.87 19.92
CA ARG A 148 -9.51 16.86 20.78
C ARG A 148 -9.17 15.57 20.03
N ALA A 149 -9.70 15.38 18.82
CA ALA A 149 -9.49 14.18 18.05
C ALA A 149 -8.02 14.02 17.64
N GLU A 150 -7.51 12.79 17.72
CA GLU A 150 -6.10 12.48 17.43
C GLU A 150 -5.68 12.88 16.02
N CYS A 151 -6.60 12.74 15.05
CA CYS A 151 -6.34 13.10 13.64
C CYS A 151 -5.97 14.58 13.44
N TYR A 152 -6.33 15.47 14.36
CA TYR A 152 -6.01 16.90 14.26
C TYR A 152 -4.82 17.36 15.11
N LYS A 153 -4.42 16.60 16.14
CA LYS A 153 -3.38 17.03 17.08
C LYS A 153 -2.08 17.46 16.41
N GLN A 154 -1.55 16.62 15.52
CA GLN A 154 -0.29 16.92 14.83
C GLN A 154 -0.41 18.11 13.87
N ARG A 155 -1.60 18.32 13.28
CA ARG A 155 -1.85 19.43 12.37
C ARG A 155 -2.03 20.74 13.12
N MET A 156 -2.60 20.72 14.33
CA MET A 156 -2.79 21.92 15.14
C MET A 156 -1.46 22.61 15.48
N GLU A 157 -0.39 21.85 15.70
CA GLU A 157 0.95 22.41 15.97
C GLU A 157 1.52 23.21 14.79
N LYS A 158 1.17 22.82 13.55
CA LYS A 158 1.63 23.46 12.31
C LYS A 158 0.59 24.36 11.63
N GLY A 159 -0.59 24.47 12.21
CA GLY A 159 -1.71 25.22 11.66
C GLY A 159 -2.67 24.35 10.86
N LEU A 160 -3.78 23.93 11.51
CA LEU A 160 -4.88 23.21 10.88
C LEU A 160 -5.74 24.19 10.07
N SER A 161 -5.90 23.98 8.78
CA SER A 161 -6.78 24.79 7.95
C SER A 161 -8.25 24.42 8.17
N PHE A 162 -9.16 25.39 7.93
CA PHE A 162 -10.59 25.13 7.97
C PHE A 162 -11.01 24.06 6.95
N LEU A 163 -10.33 24.01 5.81
CA LEU A 163 -10.51 22.98 4.79
C LEU A 163 -10.30 21.57 5.38
N GLU A 164 -9.12 21.34 5.97
CA GLU A 164 -8.77 20.06 6.59
C GLU A 164 -9.67 19.71 7.79
N PHE A 165 -10.08 20.71 8.55
CA PHE A 165 -10.97 20.53 9.70
C PHE A 165 -12.35 19.96 9.31
N ASN A 166 -12.83 20.26 8.10
CA ASN A 166 -14.10 19.73 7.59
C ASN A 166 -13.99 18.27 7.10
N TYR A 167 -12.81 17.71 6.95
CA TYR A 167 -12.64 16.34 6.45
C TYR A 167 -13.40 15.30 7.29
N MET A 168 -13.33 15.41 8.62
CA MET A 168 -14.08 14.52 9.53
C MET A 168 -15.60 14.56 9.26
N ILE A 169 -16.15 15.73 9.00
CA ILE A 169 -17.60 15.90 8.72
C ILE A 169 -17.95 15.20 7.40
N MET A 170 -17.12 15.36 6.37
CA MET A 170 -17.35 14.72 5.08
C MET A 170 -17.24 13.20 5.15
N GLN A 171 -16.24 12.66 5.81
CA GLN A 171 -16.12 11.21 6.01
C GLN A 171 -17.27 10.64 6.85
N SER A 172 -17.72 11.39 7.86
CA SER A 172 -18.90 11.00 8.65
C SER A 172 -20.17 11.02 7.81
N TYR A 173 -20.29 11.99 6.90
CA TYR A 173 -21.41 12.06 5.96
C TYR A 173 -21.37 10.91 4.95
N ASP A 174 -20.18 10.49 4.50
CA ASP A 174 -20.03 9.32 3.64
C ASP A 174 -20.63 8.08 4.29
N PHE A 175 -20.31 7.82 5.57
CA PHE A 175 -20.87 6.67 6.29
C PHE A 175 -22.40 6.77 6.42
N TYR A 176 -22.89 7.95 6.79
CA TYR A 176 -24.34 8.22 6.90
C TYR A 176 -25.05 8.00 5.55
N TYR A 177 -24.46 8.48 4.43
CA TYR A 177 -24.99 8.27 3.08
C TYR A 177 -25.01 6.79 2.69
N LEU A 178 -23.88 6.10 2.89
CA LEU A 178 -23.74 4.69 2.58
C LEU A 178 -24.68 3.80 3.42
N PHE A 179 -24.90 4.17 4.67
CA PHE A 179 -25.86 3.48 5.54
C PHE A 179 -27.27 3.54 4.97
N GLN A 180 -27.71 4.72 4.52
CA GLN A 180 -29.06 4.93 4.00
C GLN A 180 -29.28 4.33 2.60
N HIS A 181 -28.30 4.46 1.71
CA HIS A 181 -28.47 4.15 0.31
C HIS A 181 -27.95 2.76 -0.10
N TYR A 182 -27.01 2.21 0.66
CA TYR A 182 -26.37 0.92 0.34
C TYR A 182 -26.48 -0.11 1.46
N GLY A 183 -27.17 0.22 2.56
CA GLY A 183 -27.29 -0.67 3.72
C GLY A 183 -25.96 -0.94 4.43
N CYS A 184 -24.99 -0.04 4.26
CA CYS A 184 -23.67 -0.17 4.84
C CYS A 184 -23.73 0.05 6.35
N ASN A 185 -23.59 -1.02 7.14
CA ASN A 185 -23.74 -1.02 8.59
C ASN A 185 -22.39 -1.02 9.33
N MET A 186 -21.27 -1.06 8.61
CA MET A 186 -19.95 -1.14 9.22
C MET A 186 -18.89 -0.39 8.42
N GLN A 187 -18.00 0.31 9.13
CA GLN A 187 -16.81 0.94 8.56
C GLN A 187 -15.55 0.25 9.09
N PHE A 188 -14.59 0.02 8.17
CA PHE A 188 -13.22 -0.38 8.54
C PHE A 188 -12.22 0.70 8.11
N GLY A 189 -11.14 0.80 8.84
CA GLY A 189 -10.05 1.72 8.52
C GLY A 189 -8.79 1.40 9.30
N GLY A 190 -7.68 2.08 9.00
CA GLY A 190 -6.48 2.04 9.82
C GLY A 190 -6.73 2.66 11.20
N ASP A 191 -5.90 2.32 12.17
CA ASP A 191 -6.09 2.81 13.55
C ASP A 191 -5.98 4.33 13.68
N ASP A 192 -5.30 4.98 12.75
CA ASP A 192 -5.24 6.44 12.63
C ASP A 192 -6.57 7.10 12.21
N GLN A 193 -7.55 6.31 11.76
CA GLN A 193 -8.88 6.76 11.34
C GLN A 193 -9.94 6.69 12.45
N TRP A 194 -9.64 6.16 13.62
CA TRP A 194 -10.61 5.87 14.68
C TRP A 194 -11.54 7.04 15.00
N SER A 195 -10.98 8.22 15.25
CA SER A 195 -11.77 9.40 15.61
C SER A 195 -12.77 9.81 14.52
N THR A 196 -12.36 9.73 13.26
CA THR A 196 -13.20 10.08 12.10
C THR A 196 -14.32 9.07 11.90
N MET A 197 -14.01 7.78 12.12
CA MET A 197 -15.00 6.69 12.02
C MET A 197 -16.08 6.80 13.09
N LEU A 198 -15.72 7.18 14.32
CA LEU A 198 -16.67 7.44 15.40
C LEU A 198 -17.61 8.61 15.09
N GLY A 199 -17.13 9.61 14.34
CA GLY A 199 -18.00 10.71 13.85
C GLY A 199 -19.13 10.18 12.98
N GLY A 200 -18.87 9.19 12.12
CA GLY A 200 -19.88 8.56 11.26
C GLY A 200 -20.91 7.74 12.05
N THR A 201 -20.45 6.90 12.99
CA THR A 201 -21.36 6.10 13.83
C THR A 201 -22.27 7.01 14.68
N GLU A 202 -21.73 8.09 15.25
CA GLU A 202 -22.46 9.05 16.04
C GLU A 202 -23.45 9.85 15.19
N LEU A 203 -23.11 10.24 13.97
CA LEU A 203 -24.01 10.91 13.05
C LEU A 203 -25.22 10.03 12.71
N ILE A 204 -25.01 8.76 12.41
CA ILE A 204 -26.07 7.78 12.13
C ILE A 204 -26.97 7.64 13.34
N ARG A 205 -26.40 7.48 14.53
CA ARG A 205 -27.15 7.38 15.78
C ARG A 205 -28.03 8.60 16.03
N ARG A 206 -27.49 9.81 15.86
CA ARG A 206 -28.23 11.06 16.09
C ARG A 206 -29.33 11.33 15.09
N LYS A 207 -29.04 11.05 13.80
CA LYS A 207 -29.98 11.38 12.72
C LYS A 207 -31.05 10.31 12.51
N LEU A 208 -30.70 9.03 12.69
CA LEU A 208 -31.57 7.90 12.36
C LEU A 208 -32.03 7.10 13.56
N GLY A 209 -31.44 7.31 14.76
CA GLY A 209 -31.70 6.48 15.93
C GLY A 209 -31.32 5.01 15.73
N LYS A 210 -30.31 4.74 14.87
CA LYS A 210 -29.84 3.41 14.54
C LYS A 210 -28.37 3.26 14.88
N ASP A 211 -27.94 2.01 15.12
CA ASP A 211 -26.55 1.69 15.39
C ASP A 211 -25.84 1.32 14.10
N ALA A 212 -24.62 1.83 13.96
CA ALA A 212 -23.65 1.42 12.97
C ALA A 212 -22.30 1.20 13.67
N HIS A 213 -21.45 0.36 13.10
CA HIS A 213 -20.26 -0.13 13.76
C HIS A 213 -19.00 0.29 13.04
N ALA A 214 -17.91 0.39 13.82
CA ALA A 214 -16.58 0.70 13.31
C ALA A 214 -15.56 -0.25 13.93
N MET A 215 -14.60 -0.68 13.10
CA MET A 215 -13.44 -1.45 13.53
C MET A 215 -12.19 -0.95 12.83
N THR A 216 -11.13 -0.69 13.60
CA THR A 216 -9.84 -0.36 13.05
C THR A 216 -8.91 -1.56 12.98
N ILE A 217 -8.03 -1.54 11.99
CA ILE A 217 -6.96 -2.52 11.83
C ILE A 217 -5.62 -1.94 12.25
N THR A 218 -4.81 -2.81 12.82
CA THR A 218 -3.42 -2.49 13.19
C THR A 218 -2.65 -1.98 11.98
N LEU A 219 -1.91 -0.89 12.14
CA LEU A 219 -1.05 -0.38 11.09
C LEU A 219 0.15 -1.30 10.84
N LEU A 220 0.52 -1.48 9.58
CA LEU A 220 1.68 -2.28 9.20
C LEU A 220 2.97 -1.49 9.50
N MET A 221 3.54 -1.75 10.66
CA MET A 221 4.77 -1.12 11.15
C MET A 221 5.89 -2.14 11.18
N ASN A 222 7.11 -1.71 10.84
CA ASN A 222 8.30 -2.54 11.07
C ASN A 222 8.74 -2.48 12.55
N SER A 223 9.73 -3.27 12.91
CA SER A 223 10.30 -3.36 14.26
C SER A 223 10.94 -2.05 14.76
N GLU A 224 11.27 -1.12 13.85
CA GLU A 224 11.75 0.23 14.16
C GLU A 224 10.60 1.24 14.39
N GLY A 225 9.35 0.82 14.32
CA GLY A 225 8.18 1.70 14.46
C GLY A 225 7.88 2.58 13.24
N LYS A 226 8.39 2.22 12.06
CA LYS A 226 8.12 2.94 10.80
C LYS A 226 7.04 2.23 10.00
N LYS A 227 6.14 3.00 9.37
CA LYS A 227 5.14 2.45 8.43
C LYS A 227 5.85 1.75 7.26
N MET A 228 5.47 0.50 6.99
CA MET A 228 6.00 -0.28 5.86
C MET A 228 5.42 0.20 4.52
N GLY A 229 6.07 -0.19 3.41
CA GLY A 229 5.63 0.17 2.06
C GLY A 229 6.29 1.40 1.47
N LYS A 230 7.31 1.94 2.14
CA LYS A 230 8.18 2.99 1.62
C LYS A 230 9.64 2.53 1.68
N THR A 231 10.37 2.84 0.61
CA THR A 231 11.82 2.66 0.52
C THR A 231 12.50 4.02 0.41
N ALA A 232 13.82 4.06 0.35
CA ALA A 232 14.56 5.29 0.06
C ALA A 232 14.21 5.90 -1.31
N SER A 233 13.74 5.07 -2.26
CA SER A 233 13.29 5.46 -3.59
C SER A 233 11.79 5.81 -3.67
N GLY A 234 11.05 5.74 -2.58
CA GLY A 234 9.62 6.09 -2.53
C GLY A 234 8.70 4.94 -2.14
N ALA A 235 7.43 5.03 -2.55
CA ALA A 235 6.43 4.01 -2.25
C ALA A 235 6.66 2.73 -3.08
N VAL A 236 6.32 1.57 -2.48
CA VAL A 236 6.25 0.29 -3.18
C VAL A 236 4.84 0.14 -3.74
N TRP A 237 4.74 0.25 -5.06
CA TRP A 237 3.47 0.32 -5.78
C TRP A 237 2.93 -1.07 -6.12
N LEU A 238 1.61 -1.17 -6.26
CA LEU A 238 0.95 -2.39 -6.75
C LEU A 238 0.86 -2.43 -8.29
N ASP A 239 1.11 -1.29 -8.97
CA ASP A 239 1.21 -1.23 -10.42
C ASP A 239 2.56 -1.81 -10.89
N PRO A 240 2.57 -2.85 -11.75
CA PRO A 240 3.80 -3.46 -12.24
C PRO A 240 4.66 -2.52 -13.08
N ASN A 241 4.10 -1.44 -13.63
CA ASN A 241 4.85 -0.43 -14.38
C ASN A 241 5.60 0.56 -13.47
N LYS A 242 5.23 0.66 -12.18
CA LYS A 242 5.86 1.53 -11.18
C LYS A 242 6.81 0.78 -10.26
N THR A 243 6.43 -0.42 -9.84
CA THR A 243 7.27 -1.36 -9.11
C THR A 243 7.11 -2.71 -9.80
N SER A 244 8.17 -3.17 -10.45
CA SER A 244 8.13 -4.45 -11.18
C SER A 244 7.76 -5.61 -10.23
N PRO A 245 7.17 -6.71 -10.72
CA PRO A 245 6.90 -7.89 -9.90
C PRO A 245 8.17 -8.43 -9.21
N TYR A 246 9.33 -8.31 -9.86
CA TYR A 246 10.61 -8.68 -9.27
C TYR A 246 11.01 -7.75 -8.11
N ASP A 247 10.90 -6.42 -8.29
CA ASP A 247 11.21 -5.46 -7.21
C ASP A 247 10.23 -5.58 -6.05
N PHE A 248 8.95 -5.85 -6.34
CA PHE A 248 7.93 -6.13 -5.34
C PHE A 248 8.27 -7.41 -4.54
N TYR A 249 8.68 -8.49 -5.22
CA TYR A 249 9.17 -9.70 -4.61
C TYR A 249 10.40 -9.43 -3.74
N GLN A 250 11.39 -8.70 -4.25
CA GLN A 250 12.61 -8.37 -3.52
C GLN A 250 12.35 -7.48 -2.29
N TYR A 251 11.38 -6.58 -2.35
CA TYR A 251 10.97 -5.80 -1.19
C TYR A 251 10.58 -6.72 -0.02
N TRP A 252 9.71 -7.70 -0.26
CA TRP A 252 9.26 -8.65 0.76
C TRP A 252 10.34 -9.66 1.15
N ARG A 253 11.14 -10.10 0.19
CA ARG A 253 12.29 -11.00 0.43
C ARG A 253 13.36 -10.36 1.34
N ASN A 254 13.42 -9.02 1.38
CA ASN A 254 14.38 -8.24 2.15
C ASN A 254 13.81 -7.67 3.48
N VAL A 255 12.61 -8.05 3.87
CA VAL A 255 12.04 -7.69 5.17
C VAL A 255 12.95 -8.20 6.30
N GLY A 256 13.02 -7.44 7.40
CA GLY A 256 13.85 -7.80 8.56
C GLY A 256 13.42 -9.13 9.21
N ASP A 257 14.36 -9.84 9.82
CA ASP A 257 14.08 -11.10 10.51
C ASP A 257 13.04 -10.92 11.61
N ALA A 258 13.06 -9.78 12.31
CA ALA A 258 12.09 -9.45 13.35
C ALA A 258 10.67 -9.18 12.83
N ASP A 259 10.51 -8.94 11.54
CA ASP A 259 9.23 -8.51 10.93
C ASP A 259 8.58 -9.59 10.06
N VAL A 260 9.35 -10.55 9.56
CA VAL A 260 8.88 -11.48 8.52
C VAL A 260 7.70 -12.33 8.97
N LEU A 261 7.75 -12.93 10.16
CA LEU A 261 6.68 -13.80 10.66
C LEU A 261 5.40 -13.00 10.95
N LYS A 262 5.55 -11.78 11.47
CA LYS A 262 4.44 -10.84 11.63
C LYS A 262 3.79 -10.51 10.28
N CYS A 263 4.59 -10.22 9.26
CA CYS A 263 4.07 -9.94 7.92
C CYS A 263 3.34 -11.14 7.32
N ILE A 264 3.88 -12.36 7.49
CA ILE A 264 3.21 -13.60 7.05
C ILE A 264 1.84 -13.72 7.72
N ARG A 265 1.77 -13.55 9.04
CA ARG A 265 0.55 -13.68 9.81
C ARG A 265 -0.52 -12.67 9.40
N MET A 266 -0.13 -11.42 9.20
CA MET A 266 -1.06 -10.34 8.90
C MET A 266 -1.51 -10.31 7.42
N LEU A 267 -0.62 -10.61 6.49
CA LEU A 267 -0.83 -10.30 5.07
C LEU A 267 -1.14 -11.53 4.21
N THR A 268 -0.60 -12.72 4.53
CA THR A 268 -0.80 -13.91 3.70
C THR A 268 -2.14 -14.59 4.00
N PHE A 269 -2.60 -15.41 3.05
CA PHE A 269 -3.80 -16.25 3.20
C PHE A 269 -3.45 -17.69 3.60
N LEU A 270 -2.23 -17.93 4.06
CA LEU A 270 -1.82 -19.23 4.59
C LEU A 270 -2.66 -19.64 5.81
N PRO A 271 -2.93 -20.95 5.99
CA PRO A 271 -3.61 -21.45 7.18
C PRO A 271 -2.90 -21.05 8.48
N LEU A 272 -3.65 -20.71 9.51
CA LEU A 272 -3.08 -20.31 10.81
C LEU A 272 -2.20 -21.39 11.42
N GLU A 273 -2.59 -22.66 11.28
CA GLU A 273 -1.82 -23.80 11.77
C GLU A 273 -0.42 -23.86 11.16
N GLN A 274 -0.30 -23.55 9.87
CA GLN A 274 0.99 -23.47 9.19
C GLN A 274 1.81 -22.28 9.70
N ILE A 275 1.16 -21.14 9.94
CA ILE A 275 1.82 -19.93 10.46
C ILE A 275 2.30 -20.17 11.90
N ASP A 276 1.50 -20.85 12.72
CA ASP A 276 1.86 -21.18 14.12
C ASP A 276 3.09 -22.11 14.19
N GLU A 277 3.25 -23.01 13.20
CA GLU A 277 4.48 -23.78 13.05
C GLU A 277 5.67 -22.89 12.61
N MET A 278 5.43 -21.94 11.71
CA MET A 278 6.47 -21.00 11.25
C MET A 278 6.92 -20.03 12.36
N ASP A 279 6.07 -19.71 13.33
CA ASP A 279 6.45 -18.87 14.47
C ASP A 279 7.57 -19.45 15.35
N LYS A 280 7.84 -20.76 15.22
CA LYS A 280 8.93 -21.46 15.88
C LYS A 280 10.26 -21.39 15.09
N TRP A 281 10.25 -20.79 13.91
CA TRP A 281 11.42 -20.74 13.04
C TRP A 281 12.40 -19.66 13.49
N GLU A 282 13.69 -20.03 13.45
CA GLU A 282 14.79 -19.18 13.85
C GLU A 282 15.96 -19.29 12.85
N GLY A 283 16.87 -18.32 12.92
CA GLY A 283 18.11 -18.34 12.15
C GLY A 283 17.89 -18.47 10.65
N SER A 284 18.47 -19.51 10.04
CA SER A 284 18.38 -19.73 8.57
C SER A 284 16.96 -20.05 8.07
N GLN A 285 16.07 -20.55 8.93
CA GLN A 285 14.66 -20.80 8.57
C GLN A 285 13.91 -19.52 8.25
N LEU A 286 14.29 -18.37 8.83
CA LEU A 286 13.71 -17.07 8.52
C LEU A 286 13.96 -16.65 7.06
N ASN A 287 15.04 -17.12 6.43
CA ASN A 287 15.24 -16.91 5.00
C ASN A 287 14.16 -17.63 4.17
N ARG A 288 13.78 -18.84 4.58
CA ARG A 288 12.68 -19.57 3.96
C ARG A 288 11.34 -18.87 4.18
N ALA A 289 11.10 -18.33 5.39
CA ALA A 289 9.93 -17.52 5.68
C ALA A 289 9.83 -16.29 4.77
N LYS A 290 10.94 -15.60 4.52
CA LYS A 290 11.00 -14.46 3.58
C LYS A 290 10.70 -14.86 2.13
N GLU A 291 11.12 -16.03 1.70
CA GLU A 291 10.78 -16.54 0.37
C GLU A 291 9.29 -16.82 0.24
N ILE A 292 8.69 -17.47 1.25
CA ILE A 292 7.26 -17.73 1.30
C ILE A 292 6.49 -16.40 1.30
N LEU A 293 6.85 -15.44 2.17
CA LEU A 293 6.21 -14.14 2.22
C LEU A 293 6.25 -13.43 0.85
N ALA A 294 7.44 -13.38 0.24
CA ALA A 294 7.63 -12.71 -1.04
C ALA A 294 6.83 -13.38 -2.16
N TYR A 295 6.81 -14.71 -2.21
CA TYR A 295 6.04 -15.45 -3.19
C TYR A 295 4.53 -15.22 -3.03
N GLU A 296 4.00 -15.46 -1.82
CA GLU A 296 2.57 -15.34 -1.52
C GLU A 296 2.02 -13.93 -1.85
N LEU A 297 2.76 -12.88 -1.45
CA LEU A 297 2.30 -11.52 -1.70
C LEU A 297 2.47 -11.09 -3.16
N THR A 298 3.52 -11.55 -3.84
CA THR A 298 3.69 -11.29 -5.27
C THR A 298 2.63 -12.03 -6.09
N ALA A 299 2.32 -13.28 -5.75
CA ALA A 299 1.26 -14.04 -6.39
C ALA A 299 -0.11 -13.36 -6.21
N LEU A 300 -0.38 -12.87 -5.01
CA LEU A 300 -1.64 -12.17 -4.72
C LEU A 300 -1.81 -10.87 -5.54
N VAL A 301 -0.73 -10.12 -5.75
CA VAL A 301 -0.77 -8.82 -6.46
C VAL A 301 -0.60 -8.96 -7.96
N HIS A 302 0.34 -9.80 -8.41
CA HIS A 302 0.77 -9.87 -9.80
C HIS A 302 0.40 -11.20 -10.49
N GLY A 303 -0.07 -12.18 -9.72
CA GLY A 303 -0.38 -13.53 -10.21
C GLY A 303 0.76 -14.53 -10.00
N GLU A 304 0.42 -15.82 -10.00
CA GLU A 304 1.36 -16.91 -9.71
C GLU A 304 2.51 -17.00 -10.73
N GLU A 305 2.23 -16.73 -12.01
CA GLU A 305 3.24 -16.77 -13.06
C GLU A 305 4.35 -15.72 -12.82
N GLU A 306 3.97 -14.49 -12.50
CA GLU A 306 4.93 -13.41 -12.22
C GLU A 306 5.66 -13.64 -10.90
N ALA A 307 4.98 -14.19 -9.89
CA ALA A 307 5.62 -14.57 -8.63
C ALA A 307 6.67 -15.66 -8.84
N LYS A 308 6.37 -16.65 -9.68
CA LYS A 308 7.31 -17.72 -10.01
C LYS A 308 8.52 -17.20 -10.78
N LYS A 309 8.32 -16.35 -11.77
CA LYS A 309 9.42 -15.69 -12.51
C LYS A 309 10.31 -14.88 -11.57
N ALA A 310 9.71 -14.12 -10.64
CA ALA A 310 10.46 -13.32 -9.66
C ALA A 310 11.23 -14.20 -8.67
N GLU A 311 10.65 -15.32 -8.21
CA GLU A 311 11.31 -16.29 -7.34
C GLU A 311 12.51 -16.95 -8.05
N ASP A 312 12.33 -17.41 -9.28
CA ASP A 312 13.36 -18.09 -10.06
C ASP A 312 14.52 -17.13 -10.37
N ALA A 313 14.21 -15.88 -10.75
CA ALA A 313 15.21 -14.83 -10.94
C ALA A 313 16.00 -14.55 -9.64
N ALA A 314 15.30 -14.47 -8.49
CA ALA A 314 15.97 -14.27 -7.21
C ALA A 314 16.90 -15.46 -6.84
N LYS A 315 16.46 -16.69 -7.06
CA LYS A 315 17.27 -17.90 -6.81
C LYS A 315 18.48 -18.00 -7.75
N ALA A 316 18.29 -17.63 -9.01
CA ALA A 316 19.34 -17.61 -10.02
C ALA A 316 20.51 -16.70 -9.63
N LEU A 317 20.22 -15.57 -8.99
CA LEU A 317 21.24 -14.61 -8.53
C LEU A 317 22.05 -15.10 -7.32
N PHE A 318 21.53 -16.04 -6.56
CA PHE A 318 22.22 -16.61 -5.38
C PHE A 318 22.83 -18.00 -5.62
N GLY A 319 22.53 -18.63 -6.77
CA GLY A 319 23.10 -19.90 -7.22
C GLY A 319 24.17 -19.69 -8.29
N ALA A 320 25.32 -20.30 -8.16
CA ALA A 320 26.34 -20.27 -9.18
C ALA A 320 25.80 -20.84 -10.52
N GLY A 321 25.44 -19.97 -11.48
CA GLY A 321 24.99 -20.32 -12.83
C GLY A 321 23.55 -19.97 -13.22
N GLY A 322 22.94 -18.97 -12.57
CA GLY A 322 21.53 -18.61 -12.80
C GLY A 322 21.26 -17.78 -14.06
N ASP A 323 20.12 -18.05 -14.68
CA ASP A 323 19.62 -17.35 -15.88
C ASP A 323 19.15 -15.92 -15.53
N SER A 324 19.75 -14.92 -16.16
CA SER A 324 19.46 -13.49 -15.96
C SER A 324 18.21 -13.00 -16.72
N ALA A 325 17.42 -13.87 -17.31
CA ALA A 325 16.33 -13.53 -18.22
C ALA A 325 15.18 -12.72 -17.59
N ASN A 326 15.00 -12.83 -16.27
CA ASN A 326 13.89 -12.18 -15.53
C ASN A 326 14.35 -11.07 -14.58
N MET A 327 15.58 -10.58 -14.69
CA MET A 327 16.11 -9.47 -13.89
C MET A 327 15.57 -8.12 -14.40
N PRO A 328 15.31 -7.14 -13.51
CA PRO A 328 15.03 -5.77 -13.96
C PRO A 328 16.08 -5.32 -14.97
N THR A 329 15.64 -4.99 -16.17
CA THR A 329 16.53 -4.72 -17.29
C THR A 329 16.24 -3.35 -17.86
N THR A 330 17.28 -2.52 -18.02
CA THR A 330 17.22 -1.26 -18.78
C THR A 330 17.89 -1.45 -20.14
N VAL A 331 17.16 -1.09 -21.18
CA VAL A 331 17.70 -0.99 -22.55
C VAL A 331 18.20 0.42 -22.74
N LEU A 332 19.53 0.57 -22.87
CA LEU A 332 20.17 1.86 -23.09
C LEU A 332 20.06 2.27 -24.57
N ALA A 333 19.86 3.55 -24.78
CA ALA A 333 19.85 4.15 -26.13
C ALA A 333 21.25 4.59 -26.54
N ASP A 334 21.49 4.73 -27.84
CA ASP A 334 22.78 5.21 -28.37
C ASP A 334 23.17 6.60 -27.81
N ALA A 335 22.19 7.42 -27.47
CA ALA A 335 22.40 8.73 -26.85
C ALA A 335 22.97 8.66 -25.41
N ASP A 336 22.93 7.50 -24.75
CA ASP A 336 23.47 7.29 -23.41
C ASP A 336 24.98 7.06 -23.42
N PHE A 337 25.57 6.88 -24.61
CA PHE A 337 26.98 6.56 -24.78
C PHE A 337 27.79 7.78 -25.27
N GLU A 338 28.95 7.99 -24.68
CA GLU A 338 29.94 8.96 -25.09
C GLU A 338 31.25 8.25 -25.41
N ASN A 339 31.83 8.51 -26.58
CA ASN A 339 33.11 7.91 -27.04
C ASN A 339 33.12 6.34 -26.97
N GLY A 340 32.00 5.71 -27.30
CA GLY A 340 31.86 4.23 -27.34
C GLY A 340 31.71 3.56 -25.99
N GLY A 341 31.41 4.32 -24.93
CA GLY A 341 31.14 3.77 -23.59
C GLY A 341 30.19 4.66 -22.78
N ILE A 342 29.75 4.16 -21.65
CA ILE A 342 28.95 4.90 -20.68
C ILE A 342 29.67 5.01 -19.35
N ASN A 343 29.79 6.24 -18.81
CA ASN A 343 30.37 6.43 -17.48
C ASN A 343 29.52 5.74 -16.41
N ILE A 344 30.15 5.10 -15.45
CA ILE A 344 29.47 4.34 -14.39
C ILE A 344 28.42 5.15 -13.62
N LEU A 345 28.67 6.44 -13.36
CA LEU A 345 27.70 7.28 -12.67
C LEU A 345 26.46 7.55 -13.53
N SER A 346 26.66 7.73 -14.84
CA SER A 346 25.57 7.90 -15.81
C SER A 346 24.77 6.61 -15.95
N LEU A 347 25.45 5.47 -16.03
CA LEU A 347 24.82 4.15 -16.08
C LEU A 347 23.93 3.89 -14.86
N LEU A 348 24.40 4.20 -13.64
CA LEU A 348 23.63 4.03 -12.40
C LEU A 348 22.38 4.91 -12.34
N VAL A 349 22.41 6.07 -12.99
CA VAL A 349 21.25 6.96 -13.09
C VAL A 349 20.30 6.47 -14.20
N ALA A 350 20.82 6.11 -15.36
CA ALA A 350 20.04 5.62 -16.50
C ALA A 350 19.27 4.33 -16.15
N THR A 351 19.87 3.46 -15.34
CA THR A 351 19.23 2.22 -14.85
C THR A 351 18.27 2.44 -13.68
N GLY A 352 18.13 3.68 -13.18
CA GLY A 352 17.29 3.98 -12.01
C GLY A 352 17.85 3.48 -10.68
N LEU A 353 19.03 2.88 -10.66
CA LEU A 353 19.70 2.41 -9.43
C LEU A 353 20.06 3.54 -8.49
N CYS A 354 20.29 4.73 -9.03
CA CYS A 354 20.56 5.94 -8.26
C CYS A 354 19.71 7.11 -8.80
N PRO A 355 19.09 7.92 -7.94
CA PRO A 355 18.27 9.06 -8.36
C PRO A 355 19.12 10.24 -8.88
N SER A 356 20.42 10.22 -8.62
CA SER A 356 21.33 11.29 -9.06
C SER A 356 22.79 10.82 -9.17
N ARG A 357 23.57 11.54 -9.99
CA ARG A 357 25.02 11.32 -10.09
C ARG A 357 25.76 11.54 -8.75
N GLY A 358 25.23 12.39 -7.88
CA GLY A 358 25.80 12.63 -6.54
C GLY A 358 25.67 11.40 -5.63
N GLU A 359 24.52 10.72 -5.64
CA GLU A 359 24.34 9.47 -4.90
C GLU A 359 25.16 8.34 -5.53
N ALA A 360 25.17 8.22 -6.84
CA ALA A 360 25.99 7.25 -7.55
C ALA A 360 27.47 7.38 -7.16
N ARG A 361 28.00 8.60 -7.13
CA ARG A 361 29.39 8.88 -6.70
C ARG A 361 29.67 8.39 -5.29
N ARG A 362 28.80 8.69 -4.32
CA ARG A 362 28.95 8.23 -2.93
C ARG A 362 28.97 6.70 -2.85
N LEU A 363 28.07 6.03 -3.56
CA LEU A 363 27.98 4.57 -3.54
C LEU A 363 29.21 3.91 -4.16
N VAL A 364 29.73 4.42 -5.26
CA VAL A 364 30.97 3.92 -5.86
C VAL A 364 32.15 4.09 -4.90
N GLN A 365 32.31 5.28 -4.30
CA GLN A 365 33.38 5.58 -3.34
C GLN A 365 33.32 4.70 -2.08
N GLN A 366 32.11 4.34 -1.64
CA GLN A 366 31.89 3.42 -0.53
C GLN A 366 32.05 1.93 -0.93
N GLY A 367 32.33 1.65 -2.20
CA GLY A 367 32.48 0.31 -2.72
C GLY A 367 31.16 -0.49 -2.74
N GLY A 368 30.05 0.22 -2.86
CA GLY A 368 28.71 -0.36 -2.89
C GLY A 368 28.24 -0.83 -4.27
N ILE A 369 29.05 -0.66 -5.32
CA ILE A 369 28.70 -1.03 -6.70
C ILE A 369 29.64 -2.12 -7.23
N VAL A 370 29.03 -3.12 -7.85
CA VAL A 370 29.73 -4.24 -8.51
C VAL A 370 29.11 -4.40 -9.91
N VAL A 371 29.93 -4.57 -10.92
CA VAL A 371 29.55 -4.85 -12.32
C VAL A 371 30.16 -6.17 -12.73
N ASP A 372 29.36 -7.13 -13.18
CA ASP A 372 29.80 -8.48 -13.57
C ASP A 372 30.78 -9.11 -12.57
N GLU A 373 30.38 -9.12 -11.30
CA GLU A 373 31.15 -9.65 -10.15
C GLU A 373 32.42 -8.84 -9.80
N LYS A 374 32.77 -7.80 -10.55
CA LYS A 374 33.91 -6.92 -10.26
C LYS A 374 33.46 -5.67 -9.56
N LYS A 375 34.09 -5.36 -8.43
CA LYS A 375 33.85 -4.13 -7.71
C LYS A 375 34.31 -2.94 -8.54
N VAL A 376 33.45 -1.93 -8.67
CA VAL A 376 33.79 -0.66 -9.29
C VAL A 376 34.68 0.13 -8.33
N GLU A 377 35.88 0.49 -8.79
CA GLU A 377 36.88 1.17 -7.95
C GLU A 377 36.99 2.67 -8.23
N SER A 378 36.57 3.10 -9.43
CA SER A 378 36.66 4.51 -9.84
C SER A 378 35.32 5.06 -10.30
N ILE A 379 35.06 6.33 -9.92
CA ILE A 379 33.93 7.12 -10.41
C ILE A 379 34.06 7.49 -11.90
N ASP A 380 35.26 7.42 -12.44
CA ASP A 380 35.56 7.72 -13.83
C ASP A 380 35.56 6.46 -14.71
N GLU A 381 35.22 5.30 -14.14
CA GLU A 381 35.13 4.06 -14.88
C GLU A 381 34.08 4.16 -16.00
N SER A 382 34.47 3.78 -17.21
CA SER A 382 33.58 3.73 -18.37
C SER A 382 33.34 2.29 -18.80
N ILE A 383 32.08 1.92 -18.99
CA ILE A 383 31.69 0.62 -19.48
C ILE A 383 31.55 0.69 -21.00
N PRO A 384 32.35 -0.08 -21.76
CA PRO A 384 32.26 -0.11 -23.22
C PRO A 384 30.88 -0.57 -23.70
N GLN A 385 30.35 0.06 -24.75
CA GLN A 385 29.06 -0.30 -25.35
C GLN A 385 29.01 -1.77 -25.78
N GLU A 386 30.11 -2.32 -26.25
CA GLU A 386 30.23 -3.73 -26.63
C GLU A 386 29.90 -4.72 -25.52
N LYS A 387 30.20 -4.38 -24.26
CA LYS A 387 29.86 -5.21 -23.10
C LYS A 387 28.37 -5.23 -22.78
N LEU A 388 27.65 -4.23 -23.26
CA LEU A 388 26.21 -4.08 -23.05
C LEU A 388 25.41 -4.74 -24.18
N ALA A 389 26.07 -5.18 -25.25
CA ALA A 389 25.45 -5.92 -26.34
C ALA A 389 25.17 -7.39 -25.96
N GLY A 390 24.20 -8.00 -26.59
CA GLY A 390 23.84 -9.39 -26.34
C GLY A 390 23.21 -9.58 -24.93
N ASP A 391 23.87 -10.35 -24.08
CA ASP A 391 23.39 -10.59 -22.72
C ASP A 391 23.52 -9.41 -21.77
N GLY A 392 24.25 -8.35 -22.17
CA GLY A 392 24.45 -7.16 -21.36
C GLY A 392 25.31 -7.41 -20.12
N ILE A 393 25.20 -6.48 -19.16
CA ILE A 393 25.93 -6.57 -17.88
C ILE A 393 24.97 -6.60 -16.69
N ILE A 394 25.44 -7.20 -15.58
CA ILE A 394 24.71 -7.21 -14.31
C ILE A 394 25.36 -6.23 -13.35
N ILE A 395 24.57 -5.31 -12.87
CA ILE A 395 24.98 -4.30 -11.89
C ILE A 395 24.39 -4.68 -10.54
N ARG A 396 25.22 -4.75 -9.48
CA ARG A 396 24.80 -4.96 -8.11
C ARG A 396 25.04 -3.70 -7.28
N LYS A 397 23.97 -3.17 -6.64
CA LYS A 397 24.01 -2.08 -5.66
C LYS A 397 23.91 -2.66 -4.25
N GLY A 398 24.97 -2.54 -3.48
CA GLY A 398 25.04 -3.14 -2.15
C GLY A 398 25.03 -4.66 -2.18
N LYS A 399 24.36 -5.27 -1.18
CA LYS A 399 24.31 -6.76 -1.05
C LYS A 399 23.10 -7.39 -1.74
N LYS A 400 22.08 -6.61 -2.11
CA LYS A 400 20.73 -7.16 -2.34
C LYS A 400 20.02 -6.64 -3.60
N VAL A 401 20.50 -5.59 -4.24
CA VAL A 401 19.84 -5.00 -5.41
C VAL A 401 20.66 -5.33 -6.67
N PHE A 402 20.00 -5.97 -7.64
CA PHE A 402 20.58 -6.37 -8.92
C PHE A 402 19.78 -5.76 -10.07
N HIS A 403 20.46 -5.39 -11.12
CA HIS A 403 19.85 -4.81 -12.32
C HIS A 403 20.66 -5.19 -13.55
N LYS A 404 19.97 -5.50 -14.64
CA LYS A 404 20.61 -5.79 -15.92
C LYS A 404 20.58 -4.56 -16.83
N ALA A 405 21.67 -4.24 -17.46
CA ALA A 405 21.74 -3.20 -18.48
C ALA A 405 22.16 -3.84 -19.82
N VAL A 406 21.42 -3.50 -20.88
CA VAL A 406 21.69 -3.98 -22.25
C VAL A 406 21.63 -2.80 -23.23
N THR A 407 22.23 -2.92 -24.38
CA THR A 407 22.01 -2.06 -25.54
C THR A 407 21.25 -2.81 -26.64
N ARG A 408 20.57 -2.06 -27.50
CA ARG A 408 19.86 -2.65 -28.66
C ARG A 408 20.82 -3.18 -29.69
#